data_094c6713a0e5c7ce4c3b8712526d2f74
#
_entry.id   094c6713a0e5c7ce4c3b8712526d2f74
#
_cell.length_a   1.000
_cell.length_b   1.000
_cell.length_c   1.000
_cell.angle_alpha   90.00
_cell.angle_beta   90.00
_cell.angle_gamma   90.00
#
_symmetry.space_group_name_H-M   'P 1'
#
loop_
_entity.id
_entity.type
_entity.pdbx_description
1 polymer ?
#
loop_
_entity_poly.entity_id
_entity_poly.type
_entity_poly.pdbx_seq_one_letter_code
_entity_poly.pdbx_strand_id
1 'polypeptide(L)'
;MSTEFWIAQAFNGISYGALLFLLASGLSLIFGVMRIVNLAHGSYFMLGGYVGLTVALRTTSFTLACLAAAVAIALVGMGMERFFLRRLHGQVLGQVLMTIGFALIFQDLALLIWGGDPYTVPIPALLTGTTRLGGAVFPIYRIFIVGVATVVGLALWLVLDRTRVGAMIRAAVDDAEMAQGVGINVPRVSLAVFALGAALAALGGVIGGGFLGVYPGADFEVLPYAFVVVIVGGLGSLPGAMVGSLLVGLLDNFGKALFPELSYFTLFAPMALILALRPTGLFGRA
;
A
#
# COMPACT_ATOMS: atom_id res chain seq x y z
N MET A 1 -28.27 17.15 -6.22
CA MET A 1 -27.64 15.85 -5.97
C MET A 1 -28.42 15.13 -4.87
N SER A 2 -28.81 13.88 -5.08
CA SER A 2 -29.60 13.11 -4.11
C SER A 2 -28.77 12.69 -2.88
N THR A 3 -29.41 12.39 -1.75
CA THR A 3 -28.74 11.84 -0.57
C THR A 3 -28.01 10.52 -0.89
N GLU A 4 -28.59 9.71 -1.77
CA GLU A 4 -27.99 8.46 -2.26
C GLU A 4 -26.65 8.67 -2.96
N PHE A 5 -26.51 9.76 -3.73
CA PHE A 5 -25.24 10.13 -4.37
C PHE A 5 -24.15 10.37 -3.33
N TRP A 6 -24.42 11.16 -2.28
CA TRP A 6 -23.43 11.46 -1.24
C TRP A 6 -23.01 10.22 -0.46
N ILE A 7 -23.99 9.36 -0.13
CA ILE A 7 -23.72 8.08 0.55
C ILE A 7 -22.86 7.17 -0.34
N ALA A 8 -23.18 7.08 -1.65
CA ALA A 8 -22.42 6.27 -2.58
C ALA A 8 -20.96 6.78 -2.72
N GLN A 9 -20.77 8.09 -2.86
CA GLN A 9 -19.42 8.66 -2.99
C GLN A 9 -18.60 8.49 -1.70
N ALA A 10 -19.20 8.70 -0.54
CA ALA A 10 -18.52 8.49 0.74
C ALA A 10 -18.05 7.03 0.89
N PHE A 11 -18.93 6.07 0.60
CA PHE A 11 -18.59 4.65 0.70
C PHE A 11 -17.53 4.22 -0.33
N ASN A 12 -17.64 4.73 -1.56
CA ASN A 12 -16.63 4.50 -2.59
C ASN A 12 -15.26 5.05 -2.17
N GLY A 13 -15.24 6.27 -1.62
CA GLY A 13 -14.04 6.88 -1.08
C GLY A 13 -13.43 6.10 0.08
N ILE A 14 -14.25 5.62 1.02
CA ILE A 14 -13.79 4.76 2.14
C ILE A 14 -13.20 3.44 1.61
N SER A 15 -13.85 2.81 0.64
CA SER A 15 -13.37 1.54 0.05
C SER A 15 -12.05 1.72 -0.69
N TYR A 16 -11.92 2.80 -1.45
CA TYR A 16 -10.67 3.13 -2.13
C TYR A 16 -9.57 3.51 -1.13
N GLY A 17 -9.90 4.31 -0.11
CA GLY A 17 -8.99 4.61 1.00
C GLY A 17 -8.52 3.35 1.73
N ALA A 18 -9.40 2.39 1.96
CA ALA A 18 -9.05 1.10 2.56
C ALA A 18 -8.05 0.30 1.69
N LEU A 19 -8.20 0.32 0.35
CA LEU A 19 -7.23 -0.27 -0.56
C LEU A 19 -5.89 0.47 -0.51
N LEU A 20 -5.92 1.80 -0.54
CA LEU A 20 -4.71 2.63 -0.41
C LEU A 20 -4.00 2.40 0.92
N PHE A 21 -4.74 2.12 2.01
CA PHE A 21 -4.15 1.80 3.30
C PHE A 21 -3.30 0.52 3.24
N LEU A 22 -3.75 -0.54 2.55
CA LEU A 22 -2.96 -1.77 2.40
C LEU A 22 -1.61 -1.47 1.74
N LEU A 23 -1.61 -0.69 0.68
CA LEU A 23 -0.39 -0.28 -0.01
C LEU A 23 0.46 0.67 0.84
N ALA A 24 -0.12 1.74 1.34
CA ALA A 24 0.58 2.81 2.06
C ALA A 24 1.09 2.37 3.44
N SER A 25 0.43 1.43 4.13
CA SER A 25 0.90 0.89 5.40
C SER A 25 2.26 0.20 5.25
N GLY A 26 2.46 -0.57 4.18
CA GLY A 26 3.74 -1.19 3.85
C GLY A 26 4.83 -0.16 3.57
N LEU A 27 4.51 0.87 2.77
CA LEU A 27 5.43 1.96 2.46
C LEU A 27 5.81 2.75 3.72
N SER A 28 4.83 3.06 4.56
CA SER A 28 5.03 3.77 5.84
C SER A 28 5.94 2.99 6.79
N LEU A 29 5.75 1.67 6.90
CA LEU A 29 6.61 0.80 7.72
C LEU A 29 8.05 0.78 7.19
N ILE A 30 8.27 0.61 5.90
CA ILE A 30 9.60 0.62 5.28
C ILE A 30 10.29 1.95 5.52
N PHE A 31 9.59 3.06 5.24
CA PHE A 31 10.15 4.39 5.42
C PHE A 31 10.46 4.68 6.89
N GLY A 32 9.59 4.29 7.81
CA GLY A 32 9.77 4.49 9.25
C GLY A 32 11.07 3.89 9.77
N VAL A 33 11.38 2.65 9.38
CA VAL A 33 12.57 1.93 9.88
C VAL A 33 13.84 2.26 9.12
N MET A 34 13.74 2.42 7.80
CA MET A 34 14.93 2.50 6.95
C MET A 34 15.18 3.90 6.39
N ARG A 35 14.19 4.79 6.47
CA ARG A 35 14.19 6.14 5.87
C ARG A 35 14.50 6.11 4.37
N ILE A 36 14.10 5.03 3.69
CA ILE A 36 14.28 4.83 2.24
C ILE A 36 12.99 5.17 1.52
N VAL A 37 13.09 6.00 0.50
CA VAL A 37 12.02 6.24 -0.48
C VAL A 37 12.08 5.11 -1.50
N ASN A 38 11.20 4.11 -1.35
CA ASN A 38 11.16 2.93 -2.24
C ASN A 38 10.18 3.15 -3.39
N LEU A 39 10.68 3.54 -4.56
CA LEU A 39 9.85 3.75 -5.76
C LEU A 39 9.39 2.44 -6.42
N ALA A 40 10.04 1.30 -6.12
CA ALA A 40 9.55 -0.01 -6.55
C ALA A 40 8.36 -0.53 -5.70
N HIS A 41 7.88 0.24 -4.72
CA HIS A 41 6.78 -0.20 -3.86
C HIS A 41 5.47 -0.39 -4.62
N GLY A 42 5.19 0.46 -5.62
CA GLY A 42 4.07 0.27 -6.55
C GLY A 42 4.18 -1.02 -7.35
N SER A 43 5.41 -1.39 -7.76
CA SER A 43 5.63 -2.63 -8.50
C SER A 43 5.37 -3.88 -7.66
N TYR A 44 5.52 -3.83 -6.32
CA TYR A 44 5.09 -4.92 -5.44
C TYR A 44 3.58 -5.11 -5.46
N PHE A 45 2.81 -4.02 -5.56
CA PHE A 45 1.37 -4.08 -5.76
C PHE A 45 1.03 -4.72 -7.11
N MET A 46 1.61 -4.24 -8.20
CA MET A 46 1.38 -4.76 -9.56
C MET A 46 1.75 -6.24 -9.64
N LEU A 47 2.96 -6.63 -9.25
CA LEU A 47 3.41 -8.02 -9.27
C LEU A 47 2.58 -8.91 -8.34
N GLY A 48 2.17 -8.40 -7.17
CA GLY A 48 1.26 -9.08 -6.27
C GLY A 48 -0.06 -9.43 -6.97
N GLY A 49 -0.64 -8.47 -7.70
CA GLY A 49 -1.83 -8.69 -8.53
C GLY A 49 -1.64 -9.78 -9.58
N TYR A 50 -0.52 -9.77 -10.31
CA TYR A 50 -0.21 -10.79 -11.32
C TYR A 50 0.02 -12.19 -10.75
N VAL A 51 0.80 -12.29 -9.66
CA VAL A 51 0.98 -13.58 -8.96
C VAL A 51 -0.36 -14.08 -8.42
N GLY A 52 -1.15 -13.21 -7.81
CA GLY A 52 -2.49 -13.53 -7.33
C GLY A 52 -3.42 -13.99 -8.46
N LEU A 53 -3.43 -13.29 -9.58
CA LEU A 53 -4.17 -13.69 -10.79
C LEU A 53 -3.78 -15.11 -11.23
N THR A 54 -2.49 -15.36 -11.36
CA THR A 54 -1.97 -16.65 -11.82
C THR A 54 -2.39 -17.80 -10.90
N VAL A 55 -2.31 -17.59 -9.58
CA VAL A 55 -2.70 -18.59 -8.59
C VAL A 55 -4.22 -18.76 -8.55
N ALA A 56 -4.99 -17.66 -8.60
CA ALA A 56 -6.45 -17.72 -8.61
C ALA A 56 -6.99 -18.47 -9.81
N LEU A 57 -6.43 -18.27 -11.00
CA LEU A 57 -6.82 -19.00 -12.22
C LEU A 57 -6.49 -20.50 -12.17
N ARG A 58 -5.40 -20.88 -11.48
CA ARG A 58 -4.99 -22.29 -11.39
C ARG A 58 -5.69 -23.05 -10.26
N THR A 59 -5.99 -22.39 -9.14
CA THR A 59 -6.45 -23.05 -7.90
C THR A 59 -7.91 -22.73 -7.58
N THR A 60 -8.52 -21.75 -8.24
CA THR A 60 -9.85 -21.19 -7.93
C THR A 60 -9.99 -20.67 -6.50
N SER A 61 -8.88 -20.57 -5.75
CA SER A 61 -8.84 -20.14 -4.36
C SER A 61 -8.26 -18.73 -4.23
N PHE A 62 -9.12 -17.78 -3.90
CA PHE A 62 -8.72 -16.39 -3.66
C PHE A 62 -7.80 -16.24 -2.42
N THR A 63 -8.06 -17.01 -1.36
CA THR A 63 -7.21 -16.99 -0.16
C THR A 63 -5.80 -17.48 -0.48
N LEU A 64 -5.68 -18.56 -1.26
CA LEU A 64 -4.38 -19.08 -1.67
C LEU A 64 -3.65 -18.08 -2.59
N ALA A 65 -4.38 -17.38 -3.45
CA ALA A 65 -3.83 -16.30 -4.29
C ALA A 65 -3.24 -15.17 -3.44
N CYS A 66 -3.97 -14.71 -2.42
CA CYS A 66 -3.48 -13.69 -1.47
C CYS A 66 -2.22 -14.14 -0.73
N LEU A 67 -2.20 -15.36 -0.19
CA LEU A 67 -1.06 -15.90 0.55
C LEU A 67 0.17 -16.09 -0.35
N ALA A 68 -0.02 -16.68 -1.52
CA ALA A 68 1.06 -16.91 -2.47
C ALA A 68 1.67 -15.59 -2.96
N ALA A 69 0.85 -14.60 -3.30
CA ALA A 69 1.33 -13.28 -3.69
C ALA A 69 2.10 -12.59 -2.55
N ALA A 70 1.55 -12.59 -1.33
CA ALA A 70 2.21 -12.00 -0.17
C ALA A 70 3.59 -12.64 0.09
N VAL A 71 3.68 -13.98 0.06
CA VAL A 71 4.94 -14.70 0.29
C VAL A 71 5.92 -14.47 -0.87
N ALA A 72 5.49 -14.59 -2.12
CA ALA A 72 6.36 -14.42 -3.28
C ALA A 72 6.98 -13.02 -3.32
N ILE A 73 6.15 -11.98 -3.13
CA ILE A 73 6.64 -10.60 -3.18
C ILE A 73 7.42 -10.21 -1.91
N ALA A 74 7.10 -10.80 -0.75
CA ALA A 74 7.96 -10.67 0.43
C ALA A 74 9.37 -11.20 0.16
N LEU A 75 9.51 -12.35 -0.52
CA LEU A 75 10.81 -12.91 -0.89
C LEU A 75 11.56 -12.03 -1.90
N VAL A 76 10.86 -11.48 -2.90
CA VAL A 76 11.43 -10.51 -3.84
C VAL A 76 11.92 -9.26 -3.09
N GLY A 77 11.10 -8.70 -2.19
CA GLY A 77 11.47 -7.55 -1.37
C GLY A 77 12.68 -7.84 -0.46
N MET A 78 12.69 -9.00 0.20
CA MET A 78 13.86 -9.43 1.00
C MET A 78 15.13 -9.53 0.16
N GLY A 79 15.04 -10.08 -1.04
CA GLY A 79 16.18 -10.15 -1.96
C GLY A 79 16.67 -8.76 -2.35
N MET A 80 15.76 -7.86 -2.69
CA MET A 80 16.08 -6.49 -3.05
C MET A 80 16.75 -5.72 -1.89
N GLU A 81 16.20 -5.83 -0.67
CA GLU A 81 16.81 -5.20 0.52
C GLU A 81 18.20 -5.77 0.78
N ARG A 82 18.31 -7.11 0.90
CA ARG A 82 19.53 -7.77 1.34
C ARG A 82 20.71 -7.59 0.38
N PHE A 83 20.48 -7.71 -0.92
CA PHE A 83 21.56 -7.77 -1.92
C PHE A 83 21.89 -6.41 -2.53
N PHE A 84 20.92 -5.47 -2.54
CA PHE A 84 21.06 -4.19 -3.23
C PHE A 84 20.93 -3.00 -2.27
N LEU A 85 19.79 -2.78 -1.61
CA LEU A 85 19.56 -1.57 -0.85
C LEU A 85 20.44 -1.45 0.38
N ARG A 86 20.72 -2.57 1.05
CA ARG A 86 21.63 -2.59 2.20
C ARG A 86 23.03 -2.11 1.87
N ARG A 87 23.53 -2.36 0.66
CA ARG A 87 24.85 -1.90 0.20
C ARG A 87 24.89 -0.40 -0.06
N LEU A 88 23.74 0.20 -0.28
CA LEU A 88 23.57 1.63 -0.53
C LEU A 88 23.11 2.39 0.73
N HIS A 89 23.31 1.81 1.93
CA HIS A 89 22.91 2.47 3.18
C HIS A 89 23.60 3.83 3.32
N GLY A 90 22.82 4.88 3.66
CA GLY A 90 23.28 6.26 3.73
C GLY A 90 23.39 7.00 2.39
N GLN A 91 23.20 6.32 1.24
CA GLN A 91 23.25 6.91 -0.11
C GLN A 91 21.84 7.09 -0.67
N VAL A 92 21.13 8.14 -0.24
CA VAL A 92 19.71 8.37 -0.60
C VAL A 92 19.49 8.34 -2.12
N LEU A 93 20.32 9.08 -2.90
CA LEU A 93 20.20 9.11 -4.35
C LEU A 93 20.42 7.73 -4.98
N GLY A 94 21.43 6.97 -4.50
CA GLY A 94 21.70 5.62 -4.98
C GLY A 94 20.52 4.67 -4.71
N GLN A 95 19.87 4.77 -3.56
CA GLN A 95 18.70 3.97 -3.22
C GLN A 95 17.49 4.33 -4.10
N VAL A 96 17.24 5.62 -4.32
CA VAL A 96 16.16 6.08 -5.21
C VAL A 96 16.37 5.58 -6.63
N LEU A 97 17.57 5.77 -7.21
CA LEU A 97 17.89 5.30 -8.56
C LEU A 97 17.79 3.77 -8.68
N MET A 98 18.25 3.03 -7.67
CA MET A 98 18.14 1.58 -7.62
C MET A 98 16.68 1.12 -7.61
N THR A 99 15.82 1.77 -6.80
CA THR A 99 14.40 1.40 -6.72
C THR A 99 13.62 1.75 -7.98
N ILE A 100 13.95 2.86 -8.67
CA ILE A 100 13.41 3.17 -10.00
C ILE A 100 13.84 2.09 -11.01
N GLY A 101 15.12 1.72 -11.03
CA GLY A 101 15.62 0.66 -11.92
C GLY A 101 14.89 -0.66 -11.72
N PHE A 102 14.64 -1.05 -10.45
CA PHE A 102 13.82 -2.24 -10.15
C PHE A 102 12.36 -2.08 -10.59
N ALA A 103 11.77 -0.90 -10.42
CA ALA A 103 10.40 -0.66 -10.88
C ALA A 103 10.28 -0.90 -12.39
N LEU A 104 11.20 -0.35 -13.19
CA LEU A 104 11.22 -0.55 -14.64
C LEU A 104 11.43 -2.04 -15.00
N ILE A 105 12.39 -2.72 -14.35
CA ILE A 105 12.62 -4.16 -14.56
C ILE A 105 11.37 -4.97 -14.24
N PHE A 106 10.66 -4.67 -13.12
CA PHE A 106 9.47 -5.38 -12.74
C PHE A 106 8.31 -5.14 -13.70
N GLN A 107 8.18 -3.92 -14.25
CA GLN A 107 7.21 -3.60 -15.28
C GLN A 107 7.48 -4.39 -16.57
N ASP A 108 8.72 -4.42 -17.03
CA ASP A 108 9.13 -5.15 -18.24
C ASP A 108 8.98 -6.67 -18.04
N LEU A 109 9.31 -7.19 -16.87
CA LEU A 109 9.08 -8.60 -16.53
C LEU A 109 7.57 -8.93 -16.51
N ALA A 110 6.74 -8.05 -15.98
CA ALA A 110 5.29 -8.24 -16.02
C ALA A 110 4.78 -8.29 -17.47
N LEU A 111 5.23 -7.36 -18.31
CA LEU A 111 4.90 -7.33 -19.73
C LEU A 111 5.36 -8.60 -20.46
N LEU A 112 6.57 -9.09 -20.17
CA LEU A 112 7.15 -10.27 -20.78
C LEU A 112 6.40 -11.56 -20.41
N ILE A 113 5.97 -11.69 -19.14
CA ILE A 113 5.39 -12.93 -18.60
C ILE A 113 3.88 -13.00 -18.87
N TRP A 114 3.16 -11.89 -18.68
CA TRP A 114 1.68 -11.85 -18.75
C TRP A 114 1.13 -11.09 -19.96
N GLY A 115 2.00 -10.39 -20.71
CA GLY A 115 1.57 -9.57 -21.84
C GLY A 115 1.10 -8.18 -21.42
N GLY A 116 0.62 -7.41 -22.42
CA GLY A 116 0.18 -6.02 -22.24
C GLY A 116 -1.32 -5.85 -21.93
N ASP A 117 -2.11 -6.92 -22.00
CA ASP A 117 -3.55 -6.84 -21.79
C ASP A 117 -3.90 -6.60 -20.32
N PRO A 118 -4.94 -5.81 -20.03
CA PRO A 118 -5.44 -5.65 -18.68
C PRO A 118 -6.21 -6.92 -18.24
N TYR A 119 -5.89 -7.40 -17.05
CA TYR A 119 -6.57 -8.54 -16.42
C TYR A 119 -7.36 -8.11 -15.19
N THR A 120 -8.36 -8.90 -14.80
CA THR A 120 -9.06 -8.75 -13.52
C THR A 120 -8.86 -10.00 -12.69
N VAL A 121 -8.45 -9.86 -11.45
CA VAL A 121 -8.32 -11.01 -10.54
C VAL A 121 -9.70 -11.56 -10.23
N PRO A 122 -9.93 -12.88 -10.42
CA PRO A 122 -11.23 -13.49 -10.14
C PRO A 122 -11.67 -13.28 -8.68
N ILE A 123 -12.86 -12.73 -8.51
CA ILE A 123 -13.46 -12.47 -7.20
C ILE A 123 -14.26 -13.72 -6.78
N PRO A 124 -14.18 -14.16 -5.49
CA PRO A 124 -15.01 -15.27 -5.00
C PRO A 124 -16.51 -15.02 -5.23
N ALA A 125 -17.26 -16.05 -5.61
CA ALA A 125 -18.70 -15.95 -5.90
C ALA A 125 -19.51 -15.32 -4.75
N LEU A 126 -19.10 -15.55 -3.50
CA LEU A 126 -19.71 -14.93 -2.30
C LEU A 126 -19.59 -13.40 -2.25
N LEU A 127 -18.63 -12.83 -2.98
CA LEU A 127 -18.33 -11.40 -2.98
C LEU A 127 -18.80 -10.67 -4.24
N THR A 128 -19.39 -11.38 -5.22
CA THR A 128 -19.84 -10.81 -6.51
C THR A 128 -21.21 -10.11 -6.45
N GLY A 129 -21.91 -10.21 -5.32
CA GLY A 129 -23.23 -9.60 -5.16
C GLY A 129 -23.19 -8.11 -4.84
N THR A 130 -24.39 -7.54 -4.72
CA THR A 130 -24.62 -6.18 -4.24
C THR A 130 -25.53 -6.18 -3.02
N THR A 131 -25.36 -5.20 -2.13
CA THR A 131 -26.25 -4.96 -0.98
C THR A 131 -26.77 -3.54 -1.02
N ARG A 132 -27.87 -3.28 -0.33
CA ARG A 132 -28.43 -1.93 -0.19
C ARG A 132 -28.16 -1.39 1.21
N LEU A 133 -27.55 -0.22 1.29
CA LEU A 133 -27.29 0.51 2.52
C LEU A 133 -27.77 1.94 2.35
N GLY A 134 -28.69 2.41 3.20
CA GLY A 134 -29.21 3.78 3.14
C GLY A 134 -29.87 4.18 1.82
N GLY A 135 -30.46 3.21 1.07
CA GLY A 135 -31.07 3.44 -0.22
C GLY A 135 -30.10 3.30 -1.43
N ALA A 136 -28.81 3.39 -1.20
CA ALA A 136 -27.78 3.19 -2.24
C ALA A 136 -27.37 1.72 -2.40
N VAL A 137 -26.99 1.31 -3.60
CA VAL A 137 -26.55 -0.05 -3.93
C VAL A 137 -25.03 -0.12 -3.90
N PHE A 138 -24.48 -1.06 -3.13
CA PHE A 138 -23.03 -1.25 -2.98
C PHE A 138 -22.59 -2.66 -3.36
N PRO A 139 -21.46 -2.79 -4.10
CA PRO A 139 -20.83 -4.09 -4.31
C PRO A 139 -20.32 -4.68 -2.99
N ILE A 140 -20.64 -5.94 -2.70
CA ILE A 140 -20.17 -6.64 -1.48
C ILE A 140 -18.63 -6.68 -1.44
N TYR A 141 -17.98 -6.76 -2.58
CA TYR A 141 -16.52 -6.76 -2.68
C TYR A 141 -15.87 -5.50 -2.07
N ARG A 142 -16.51 -4.33 -2.18
CA ARG A 142 -16.00 -3.10 -1.55
C ARG A 142 -16.09 -3.13 -0.03
N ILE A 143 -17.14 -3.76 0.50
CA ILE A 143 -17.26 -3.99 1.95
C ILE A 143 -16.16 -4.95 2.42
N PHE A 144 -15.89 -6.00 1.65
CA PHE A 144 -14.80 -6.93 1.91
C PHE A 144 -13.43 -6.20 1.95
N ILE A 145 -13.14 -5.29 1.01
CA ILE A 145 -11.90 -4.48 1.02
C ILE A 145 -11.75 -3.72 2.34
N VAL A 146 -12.81 -3.04 2.78
CA VAL A 146 -12.81 -2.31 4.06
C VAL A 146 -12.58 -3.26 5.25
N GLY A 147 -13.23 -4.43 5.24
CA GLY A 147 -13.05 -5.46 6.25
C GLY A 147 -11.61 -5.96 6.34
N VAL A 148 -11.00 -6.29 5.19
CA VAL A 148 -9.60 -6.75 5.14
C VAL A 148 -8.64 -5.65 5.61
N ALA A 149 -8.80 -4.42 5.14
CA ALA A 149 -7.97 -3.30 5.57
C ALA A 149 -8.09 -3.05 7.09
N THR A 150 -9.29 -3.17 7.65
CA THR A 150 -9.51 -3.07 9.10
C THR A 150 -8.79 -4.17 9.86
N VAL A 151 -8.93 -5.43 9.41
CA VAL A 151 -8.24 -6.58 10.04
C VAL A 151 -6.73 -6.42 9.96
N VAL A 152 -6.20 -6.04 8.81
CA VAL A 152 -4.76 -5.79 8.62
C VAL A 152 -4.30 -4.63 9.51
N GLY A 153 -5.04 -3.54 9.56
CA GLY A 153 -4.73 -2.39 10.42
C GLY A 153 -4.68 -2.75 11.90
N LEU A 154 -5.68 -3.50 12.38
CA LEU A 154 -5.71 -4.00 13.75
C LEU A 154 -4.56 -4.98 14.04
N ALA A 155 -4.26 -5.89 13.11
CA ALA A 155 -3.14 -6.82 13.24
C ALA A 155 -1.80 -6.09 13.32
N LEU A 156 -1.57 -5.11 12.45
CA LEU A 156 -0.38 -4.26 12.47
C LEU A 156 -0.27 -3.47 13.77
N TRP A 157 -1.36 -2.86 14.22
CA TRP A 157 -1.39 -2.15 15.49
C TRP A 157 -1.05 -3.07 16.67
N LEU A 158 -1.68 -4.25 16.74
CA LEU A 158 -1.38 -5.23 17.79
C LEU A 158 0.07 -5.69 17.74
N VAL A 159 0.61 -6.00 16.57
CA VAL A 159 2.00 -6.43 16.40
C VAL A 159 2.95 -5.31 16.82
N LEU A 160 2.74 -4.09 16.35
CA LEU A 160 3.64 -2.97 16.63
C LEU A 160 3.55 -2.51 18.08
N ASP A 161 2.37 -2.44 18.69
CA ASP A 161 2.22 -1.87 20.03
C ASP A 161 2.32 -2.90 21.16
N ARG A 162 1.95 -4.15 20.91
CA ARG A 162 1.79 -5.17 21.96
C ARG A 162 2.82 -6.29 21.92
N THR A 163 3.72 -6.35 20.93
CA THR A 163 4.70 -7.45 20.82
C THR A 163 6.14 -6.98 20.98
N ARG A 164 7.03 -7.95 21.31
CA ARG A 164 8.48 -7.73 21.37
C ARG A 164 9.06 -7.32 20.01
N VAL A 165 8.50 -7.86 18.91
CA VAL A 165 8.91 -7.49 17.55
C VAL A 165 8.62 -6.01 17.30
N GLY A 166 7.43 -5.55 17.67
CA GLY A 166 7.08 -4.13 17.58
C GLY A 166 7.98 -3.24 18.44
N ALA A 167 8.34 -3.67 19.65
CA ALA A 167 9.29 -2.94 20.48
C ALA A 167 10.68 -2.82 19.82
N MET A 168 11.18 -3.91 19.20
CA MET A 168 12.44 -3.88 18.44
C MET A 168 12.37 -2.95 17.21
N ILE A 169 11.22 -2.97 16.51
CA ILE A 169 10.98 -2.06 15.36
C ILE A 169 11.02 -0.61 15.83
N ARG A 170 10.28 -0.26 16.88
CA ARG A 170 10.25 1.11 17.41
C ARG A 170 11.63 1.57 17.89
N ALA A 171 12.36 0.72 18.62
CA ALA A 171 13.72 1.03 19.04
C ALA A 171 14.66 1.29 17.84
N ALA A 172 14.56 0.48 16.78
CA ALA A 172 15.35 0.68 15.56
C ALA A 172 14.96 1.96 14.78
N VAL A 173 13.70 2.42 14.89
CA VAL A 173 13.20 3.68 14.29
C VAL A 173 13.70 4.88 15.07
N ASP A 174 13.65 4.82 16.42
CA ASP A 174 14.02 5.93 17.30
C ASP A 174 15.54 6.16 17.26
N ASP A 175 16.35 5.12 17.49
CA ASP A 175 17.81 5.16 17.42
C ASP A 175 18.39 3.80 17.05
N ALA A 176 18.83 3.66 15.80
CA ALA A 176 19.38 2.40 15.28
C ALA A 176 20.73 2.03 15.92
N GLU A 177 21.57 3.01 16.28
CA GLU A 177 22.89 2.76 16.91
C GLU A 177 22.70 2.28 18.34
N MET A 178 21.86 2.98 19.11
CA MET A 178 21.54 2.61 20.49
C MET A 178 20.85 1.23 20.52
N ALA A 179 19.90 0.97 19.59
CA ALA A 179 19.24 -0.33 19.47
C ALA A 179 20.24 -1.46 19.23
N GLN A 180 21.27 -1.25 18.39
CA GLN A 180 22.35 -2.21 18.19
C GLN A 180 23.20 -2.36 19.46
N GLY A 181 23.48 -1.29 20.17
CA GLY A 181 24.24 -1.31 21.43
C GLY A 181 23.59 -2.18 22.51
N VAL A 182 22.25 -2.25 22.56
CA VAL A 182 21.50 -3.13 23.49
C VAL A 182 21.22 -4.52 22.91
N GLY A 183 21.84 -4.89 21.77
CA GLY A 183 21.80 -6.23 21.19
C GLY A 183 20.68 -6.49 20.18
N ILE A 184 19.93 -5.48 19.74
CA ILE A 184 18.93 -5.64 18.69
C ILE A 184 19.64 -5.72 17.33
N ASN A 185 19.35 -6.80 16.58
CA ASN A 185 19.88 -6.96 15.22
C ASN A 185 19.08 -6.10 14.21
N VAL A 186 19.41 -4.81 14.14
CA VAL A 186 18.72 -3.85 13.27
C VAL A 186 18.68 -4.29 11.80
N PRO A 187 19.74 -4.86 11.20
CA PRO A 187 19.66 -5.39 9.83
C PRO A 187 18.60 -6.50 9.63
N ARG A 188 18.35 -7.34 10.64
CA ARG A 188 17.27 -8.36 10.57
C ARG A 188 15.89 -7.73 10.74
N VAL A 189 15.77 -6.72 11.61
CA VAL A 189 14.53 -5.96 11.77
C VAL A 189 14.18 -5.24 10.47
N SER A 190 15.11 -4.57 9.83
CA SER A 190 14.93 -3.89 8.54
C SER A 190 14.48 -4.87 7.45
N LEU A 191 15.15 -6.03 7.34
CA LEU A 191 14.78 -7.08 6.39
C LEU A 191 13.35 -7.58 6.61
N ALA A 192 12.96 -7.84 7.86
CA ALA A 192 11.62 -8.31 8.20
C ALA A 192 10.55 -7.25 7.90
N VAL A 193 10.82 -5.98 8.20
CA VAL A 193 9.91 -4.87 7.91
C VAL A 193 9.78 -4.66 6.41
N PHE A 194 10.87 -4.75 5.66
CA PHE A 194 10.83 -4.64 4.21
C PHE A 194 10.01 -5.77 3.57
N ALA A 195 10.20 -7.01 4.03
CA ALA A 195 9.41 -8.16 3.60
C ALA A 195 7.91 -7.99 3.92
N LEU A 196 7.60 -7.53 5.14
CA LEU A 196 6.21 -7.27 5.54
C LEU A 196 5.58 -6.16 4.69
N GLY A 197 6.31 -5.08 4.45
CA GLY A 197 5.84 -3.98 3.61
C GLY A 197 5.56 -4.43 2.17
N ALA A 198 6.46 -5.23 1.58
CA ALA A 198 6.28 -5.82 0.26
C ALA A 198 5.08 -6.79 0.22
N ALA A 199 4.89 -7.61 1.26
CA ALA A 199 3.74 -8.51 1.40
C ALA A 199 2.40 -7.75 1.47
N LEU A 200 2.36 -6.64 2.21
CA LEU A 200 1.16 -5.78 2.32
C LEU A 200 0.82 -5.13 0.98
N ALA A 201 1.82 -4.64 0.25
CA ALA A 201 1.62 -4.10 -1.09
C ALA A 201 1.09 -5.18 -2.04
N ALA A 202 1.66 -6.40 -2.00
CA ALA A 202 1.19 -7.51 -2.81
C ALA A 202 -0.24 -7.94 -2.48
N LEU A 203 -0.59 -8.00 -1.19
CA LEU A 203 -1.97 -8.27 -0.74
C LEU A 203 -2.93 -7.19 -1.28
N GLY A 204 -2.53 -5.91 -1.17
CA GLY A 204 -3.25 -4.80 -1.80
C GLY A 204 -3.40 -4.99 -3.31
N GLY A 205 -2.38 -5.52 -3.99
CA GLY A 205 -2.38 -5.81 -5.42
C GLY A 205 -3.36 -6.89 -5.84
N VAL A 206 -3.45 -8.00 -5.09
CA VAL A 206 -4.45 -9.06 -5.35
C VAL A 206 -5.87 -8.53 -5.17
N ILE A 207 -6.11 -7.85 -4.04
CA ILE A 207 -7.43 -7.31 -3.71
C ILE A 207 -7.78 -6.15 -4.65
N GLY A 208 -6.82 -5.26 -4.92
CA GLY A 208 -6.98 -4.17 -5.88
C GLY A 208 -7.19 -4.65 -7.30
N GLY A 209 -6.53 -5.74 -7.70
CA GLY A 209 -6.67 -6.34 -9.03
C GLY A 209 -8.08 -6.85 -9.35
N GLY A 210 -8.87 -7.20 -8.33
CA GLY A 210 -10.30 -7.51 -8.48
C GLY A 210 -11.18 -6.27 -8.69
N PHE A 211 -10.67 -5.08 -8.41
CA PHE A 211 -11.42 -3.82 -8.45
C PHE A 211 -10.88 -2.83 -9.50
N LEU A 212 -9.56 -2.64 -9.58
CA LEU A 212 -8.89 -1.72 -10.49
C LEU A 212 -8.39 -2.40 -11.77
N GLY A 213 -8.25 -3.73 -11.74
CA GLY A 213 -7.53 -4.48 -12.75
C GLY A 213 -6.02 -4.57 -12.46
N VAL A 214 -5.33 -5.38 -13.27
CA VAL A 214 -3.88 -5.58 -13.24
C VAL A 214 -3.36 -5.44 -14.66
N TYR A 215 -2.44 -4.52 -14.89
CA TYR A 215 -1.82 -4.25 -16.19
C TYR A 215 -0.41 -3.68 -15.99
N PRO A 216 0.50 -3.82 -16.96
CA PRO A 216 1.83 -3.23 -16.87
C PRO A 216 1.72 -1.70 -16.82
N GLY A 217 2.37 -1.08 -15.83
CA GLY A 217 2.26 0.37 -15.57
C GLY A 217 1.29 0.75 -14.45
N ALA A 218 0.45 -0.16 -13.97
CA ALA A 218 -0.41 0.08 -12.80
C ALA A 218 0.37 0.53 -11.55
N ASP A 219 1.63 0.11 -11.45
CA ASP A 219 2.55 0.49 -10.38
C ASP A 219 2.83 2.00 -10.33
N PHE A 220 3.05 2.63 -11.49
CA PHE A 220 3.25 4.08 -11.59
C PHE A 220 1.97 4.89 -11.36
N GLU A 221 0.80 4.28 -11.54
CA GLU A 221 -0.47 4.95 -11.25
C GLU A 221 -0.82 4.92 -9.76
N VAL A 222 -0.57 3.81 -9.05
CA VAL A 222 -0.94 3.68 -7.64
C VAL A 222 0.11 4.25 -6.69
N LEU A 223 1.38 4.28 -7.09
CA LEU A 223 2.49 4.73 -6.26
C LEU A 223 2.35 6.20 -5.79
N PRO A 224 1.97 7.18 -6.65
CA PRO A 224 1.74 8.55 -6.21
C PRO A 224 0.68 8.67 -5.11
N TYR A 225 -0.40 7.90 -5.20
CA TYR A 225 -1.44 7.86 -4.15
C TYR A 225 -0.88 7.36 -2.82
N ALA A 226 -0.06 6.29 -2.85
CA ALA A 226 0.59 5.78 -1.65
C ALA A 226 1.51 6.83 -1.01
N PHE A 227 2.27 7.57 -1.81
CA PHE A 227 3.09 8.67 -1.31
C PHE A 227 2.25 9.79 -0.72
N VAL A 228 1.18 10.23 -1.40
CA VAL A 228 0.27 11.25 -0.85
C VAL A 228 -0.28 10.80 0.50
N VAL A 229 -0.72 9.55 0.62
CA VAL A 229 -1.22 8.98 1.89
C VAL A 229 -0.16 9.06 2.99
N VAL A 230 1.06 8.60 2.69
CA VAL A 230 2.14 8.55 3.71
C VAL A 230 2.64 9.94 4.07
N ILE A 231 2.70 10.86 3.12
CA ILE A 231 3.10 12.26 3.34
C ILE A 231 2.03 13.00 4.16
N VAL A 232 0.77 12.90 3.76
CA VAL A 232 -0.36 13.52 4.47
C VAL A 232 -0.48 12.93 5.88
N GLY A 233 -0.41 11.61 5.99
CA GLY A 233 -0.49 10.91 7.27
C GLY A 233 0.68 11.20 8.21
N GLY A 234 1.86 11.42 7.64
CA GLY A 234 3.14 11.56 8.33
C GLY A 234 4.02 10.34 8.12
N LEU A 235 5.23 10.57 7.61
CA LEU A 235 6.19 9.55 7.22
C LEU A 235 6.52 8.61 8.40
N GLY A 236 6.35 7.30 8.20
CA GLY A 236 6.64 6.28 9.21
C GLY A 236 5.55 6.11 10.29
N SER A 237 4.41 6.79 10.17
CA SER A 237 3.30 6.70 11.12
C SER A 237 2.20 5.76 10.60
N LEU A 238 1.97 4.63 11.28
CA LEU A 238 0.87 3.72 10.92
C LEU A 238 -0.52 4.35 11.17
N PRO A 239 -0.79 5.01 12.32
CA PRO A 239 -2.03 5.77 12.49
C PRO A 239 -2.19 6.86 11.44
N GLY A 240 -1.09 7.52 11.06
CA GLY A 240 -1.05 8.50 9.99
C GLY A 240 -1.43 7.89 8.63
N ALA A 241 -0.88 6.73 8.29
CA ALA A 241 -1.25 6.03 7.06
C ALA A 241 -2.74 5.66 7.02
N MET A 242 -3.34 5.28 8.16
CA MET A 242 -4.76 4.95 8.25
C MET A 242 -5.65 6.19 8.04
N VAL A 243 -5.38 7.29 8.73
CA VAL A 243 -6.16 8.54 8.58
C VAL A 243 -5.89 9.16 7.19
N GLY A 244 -4.62 9.19 6.77
CA GLY A 244 -4.22 9.71 5.45
C GLY A 244 -4.90 8.97 4.30
N SER A 245 -4.99 7.63 4.36
CA SER A 245 -5.63 6.83 3.33
C SER A 245 -7.13 7.09 3.23
N LEU A 246 -7.82 7.25 4.36
CA LEU A 246 -9.24 7.62 4.37
C LEU A 246 -9.46 9.02 3.78
N LEU A 247 -8.66 9.99 4.20
CA LEU A 247 -8.73 11.36 3.66
C LEU A 247 -8.47 11.38 2.16
N VAL A 248 -7.40 10.74 1.70
CA VAL A 248 -7.03 10.69 0.28
C VAL A 248 -8.10 9.96 -0.53
N GLY A 249 -8.60 8.82 -0.04
CA GLY A 249 -9.66 8.08 -0.72
C GLY A 249 -10.97 8.87 -0.86
N LEU A 250 -11.36 9.61 0.19
CA LEU A 250 -12.53 10.48 0.14
C LEU A 250 -12.30 11.67 -0.80
N LEU A 251 -11.16 12.37 -0.69
CA LEU A 251 -10.83 13.52 -1.53
C LEU A 251 -10.75 13.13 -3.01
N ASP A 252 -10.11 12.00 -3.33
CA ASP A 252 -10.03 11.51 -4.71
C ASP A 252 -11.41 11.19 -5.28
N ASN A 253 -12.24 10.47 -4.50
CA ASN A 253 -13.55 10.06 -4.98
C ASN A 253 -14.52 11.24 -5.15
N PHE A 254 -14.60 12.12 -4.15
CA PHE A 254 -15.42 13.34 -4.26
C PHE A 254 -14.86 14.31 -5.30
N GLY A 255 -13.54 14.43 -5.41
CA GLY A 255 -12.88 15.24 -6.40
C GLY A 255 -13.23 14.82 -7.83
N LYS A 256 -13.10 13.53 -8.13
CA LYS A 256 -13.48 12.97 -9.44
C LYS A 256 -14.97 13.10 -9.75
N ALA A 257 -15.83 12.99 -8.72
CA ALA A 257 -17.27 13.08 -8.89
C ALA A 257 -17.78 14.52 -9.07
N LEU A 258 -17.15 15.50 -8.41
CA LEU A 258 -17.58 16.90 -8.43
C LEU A 258 -16.81 17.76 -9.45
N PHE A 259 -15.53 17.45 -9.64
CA PHE A 259 -14.59 18.19 -10.48
C PHE A 259 -13.73 17.24 -11.33
N PRO A 260 -14.31 16.50 -12.31
CA PRO A 260 -13.58 15.50 -13.09
C PRO A 260 -12.35 16.06 -13.80
N GLU A 261 -12.43 17.29 -14.29
CA GLU A 261 -11.35 18.00 -15.00
C GLU A 261 -10.17 18.36 -14.09
N LEU A 262 -10.40 18.45 -12.77
CA LEU A 262 -9.43 18.81 -11.75
C LEU A 262 -9.03 17.61 -10.85
N SER A 263 -9.22 16.37 -11.32
CA SER A 263 -9.05 15.17 -10.48
C SER A 263 -7.65 15.07 -9.86
N TYR A 264 -6.59 15.38 -10.59
CA TYR A 264 -5.24 15.42 -10.02
C TYR A 264 -5.05 16.58 -9.04
N PHE A 265 -5.64 17.73 -9.31
CA PHE A 265 -5.58 18.88 -8.42
C PHE A 265 -6.26 18.57 -7.07
N THR A 266 -7.40 17.91 -7.08
CA THR A 266 -8.13 17.52 -5.85
C THR A 266 -7.36 16.52 -4.99
N LEU A 267 -6.41 15.76 -5.57
CA LEU A 267 -5.51 14.87 -4.86
C LEU A 267 -4.29 15.60 -4.28
N PHE A 268 -3.59 16.38 -5.12
CA PHE A 268 -2.29 16.95 -4.74
C PHE A 268 -2.40 18.30 -4.01
N ALA A 269 -3.45 19.09 -4.23
CA ALA A 269 -3.61 20.37 -3.54
C ALA A 269 -3.81 20.23 -2.03
N PRO A 270 -4.64 19.29 -1.50
CA PRO A 270 -4.72 19.05 -0.06
C PRO A 270 -3.38 18.58 0.53
N MET A 271 -2.62 17.75 -0.19
CA MET A 271 -1.28 17.35 0.23
C MET A 271 -0.36 18.57 0.37
N ALA A 272 -0.31 19.42 -0.65
CA ALA A 272 0.51 20.64 -0.62
C ALA A 272 0.10 21.57 0.52
N LEU A 273 -1.20 21.73 0.75
CA LEU A 273 -1.74 22.54 1.85
C LEU A 273 -1.34 21.97 3.22
N ILE A 274 -1.47 20.65 3.41
CA ILE A 274 -1.08 20.00 4.67
C ILE A 274 0.41 20.15 4.91
N LEU A 275 1.26 19.95 3.90
CA LEU A 275 2.71 20.15 4.02
C LEU A 275 3.09 21.60 4.30
N ALA A 276 2.38 22.57 3.73
CA ALA A 276 2.62 24.00 4.00
C ALA A 276 2.28 24.37 5.45
N LEU A 277 1.25 23.75 6.04
CA LEU A 277 0.80 24.02 7.41
C LEU A 277 1.51 23.13 8.44
N ARG A 278 1.80 21.87 8.08
CA ARG A 278 2.47 20.85 8.92
C ARG A 278 3.46 20.04 8.08
N PRO A 279 4.73 20.45 8.00
CA PRO A 279 5.74 19.79 7.17
C PRO A 279 5.98 18.31 7.51
N THR A 280 5.65 17.89 8.74
CA THR A 280 5.78 16.50 9.20
C THR A 280 4.56 15.63 8.89
N GLY A 281 3.49 16.20 8.27
CA GLY A 281 2.20 15.54 8.11
C GLY A 281 1.35 15.58 9.39
N LEU A 282 0.19 14.89 9.35
CA LEU A 282 -0.80 14.96 10.46
C LEU A 282 -0.31 14.26 11.74
N PHE A 283 0.42 13.15 11.62
CA PHE A 283 0.89 12.32 12.72
C PHE A 283 2.42 12.08 12.69
N GLY A 284 3.15 12.85 11.90
CA GLY A 284 4.61 12.78 11.87
C GLY A 284 5.21 13.31 13.18
N ARG A 285 6.31 12.70 13.60
CA ARG A 285 7.12 13.22 14.72
C ARG A 285 8.11 14.25 14.17
N ALA A 286 8.24 15.37 14.88
CA ALA A 286 9.23 16.41 14.57
C ALA A 286 10.66 15.92 14.84
#